data_fde12e89bfd51f9fa3f6b2b3a33ae3aa
#
_entry.id   fde12e89bfd51f9fa3f6b2b3a33ae3aa
#
_cell.length_a   1.000
_cell.length_b   1.000
_cell.length_c   1.000
_cell.angle_alpha   90.00
_cell.angle_beta   90.00
_cell.angle_gamma   90.00
#
_symmetry.space_group_name_H-M   'P 1'
#
loop_
_entity.id
_entity.type
_entity.pdbx_description
1 polymer ?
#
loop_
_entity_poly.entity_id
_entity_poly.type
_entity_poly.pdbx_seq_one_letter_code
_entity_poly.pdbx_strand_id
1 'polypeptide(L)'
;EIAHEVRTPLTLINGPLEAIAEMDIKDQKLNKNLKVIGQNTKRLLDLTGQLLDFQKIGASKFELKFETVDVTALLNETITRFEPTILQKQKELLQHIPQERIMAAIDKEAITKVLSNLLNNALKYARHTIMIDLFQDGADFTVRVVSDGEKIPEASSQQIFEPFYQVEKKKDTVRMGVGIGLPLARSLATLHKGRLYLDIEQPENTFVLTIPLNKEEVRQQIEKVVEQNIEVLDEETSTETDQMKGYTLLLVEDNESMRSFIFERLEALFTVETAVNGQEALDILRSNHIDLVISDIMMPVMNGYELCKEIKADIDLCHIPVIFLTAKNDLESKINGLKIGAEAYVEKPFSFNYLKTQILSLLSNRRKEREAFSKRPFFPVHNMQMNKADEEFMNK
;
A
#
# COMPACT_ATOMS: atom_id res chain seq x y z
N GLU A 1 -7.90 -16.04 6.74
CA GLU A 1 -9.16 -16.52 6.13
C GLU A 1 -10.31 -15.51 6.35
N ILE A 2 -10.76 -15.22 7.58
CA ILE A 2 -11.83 -14.23 7.87
C ILE A 2 -11.53 -12.84 7.30
N ALA A 3 -10.27 -12.41 7.31
CA ALA A 3 -9.84 -11.12 6.76
C ALA A 3 -10.04 -11.01 5.26
N HIS A 4 -9.81 -12.07 4.53
CA HIS A 4 -10.01 -12.14 3.08
C HIS A 4 -11.50 -12.15 2.76
N GLU A 5 -12.29 -12.94 3.51
CA GLU A 5 -13.74 -13.05 3.32
C GLU A 5 -14.51 -11.75 3.60
N VAL A 6 -14.01 -10.89 4.48
CA VAL A 6 -14.62 -9.56 4.73
C VAL A 6 -14.14 -8.51 3.73
N ARG A 7 -12.89 -8.59 3.27
CA ARG A 7 -12.31 -7.61 2.35
C ARG A 7 -12.89 -7.71 0.93
N THR A 8 -13.11 -8.92 0.46
CA THR A 8 -13.66 -9.18 -0.89
C THR A 8 -15.01 -8.49 -1.11
N PRO A 9 -16.07 -8.70 -0.30
CA PRO A 9 -17.34 -8.02 -0.49
C PRO A 9 -17.24 -6.49 -0.32
N LEU A 10 -16.36 -5.98 0.54
CA LEU A 10 -16.15 -4.54 0.68
C LEU A 10 -15.46 -3.94 -0.55
N THR A 11 -14.55 -4.65 -1.20
CA THR A 11 -13.95 -4.22 -2.47
C THR A 11 -15.01 -4.19 -3.59
N LEU A 12 -15.89 -5.19 -3.63
CA LEU A 12 -17.01 -5.26 -4.58
C LEU A 12 -18.06 -4.16 -4.38
N ILE A 13 -18.17 -3.60 -3.18
CA ILE A 13 -19.02 -2.43 -2.92
C ILE A 13 -18.28 -1.14 -3.29
N ASN A 14 -17.01 -1.01 -2.93
CA ASN A 14 -16.24 0.21 -3.13
C ASN A 14 -15.97 0.49 -4.62
N GLY A 15 -15.64 -0.54 -5.38
CA GLY A 15 -15.31 -0.41 -6.80
C GLY A 15 -16.44 0.19 -7.65
N PRO A 16 -17.67 -0.35 -7.62
CA PRO A 16 -18.82 0.25 -8.32
C PRO A 16 -19.14 1.66 -7.83
N LEU A 17 -18.96 1.96 -6.53
CA LEU A 17 -19.18 3.30 -5.98
C LEU A 17 -18.18 4.33 -6.53
N GLU A 18 -16.90 3.96 -6.68
CA GLU A 18 -15.90 4.81 -7.33
C GLU A 18 -16.25 5.06 -8.79
N ALA A 19 -16.68 4.03 -9.52
CA ALA A 19 -17.11 4.16 -10.91
C ALA A 19 -18.32 5.10 -11.06
N ILE A 20 -19.31 4.98 -10.19
CA ILE A 20 -20.50 5.84 -10.19
C ILE A 20 -20.15 7.27 -9.77
N ALA A 21 -19.18 7.46 -8.86
CA ALA A 21 -18.72 8.78 -8.43
C ALA A 21 -18.01 9.56 -9.56
N GLU A 22 -17.43 8.87 -10.54
CA GLU A 22 -16.83 9.46 -11.74
C GLU A 22 -17.86 9.82 -12.82
N MET A 23 -19.11 9.34 -12.71
CA MET A 23 -20.17 9.67 -13.65
C MET A 23 -20.83 11.01 -13.30
N ASP A 24 -21.19 11.81 -14.34
CA ASP A 24 -21.91 13.07 -14.16
C ASP A 24 -23.41 12.78 -13.85
N ILE A 25 -23.67 12.49 -12.57
CA ILE A 25 -25.02 12.18 -12.09
C ILE A 25 -25.75 13.47 -11.81
N LYS A 26 -26.76 13.79 -12.66
CA LYS A 26 -27.59 14.99 -12.52
C LYS A 26 -28.54 14.97 -11.31
N ASP A 27 -28.87 13.78 -10.79
CA ASP A 27 -29.71 13.65 -9.58
C ASP A 27 -28.90 13.90 -8.31
N GLN A 28 -29.08 15.08 -7.71
CA GLN A 28 -28.39 15.49 -6.48
C GLN A 28 -28.67 14.58 -5.28
N LYS A 29 -29.87 13.99 -5.19
CA LYS A 29 -30.25 13.10 -4.10
C LYS A 29 -29.55 11.75 -4.23
N LEU A 30 -29.48 11.22 -5.44
CA LEU A 30 -28.73 9.98 -5.75
C LEU A 30 -27.25 10.17 -5.47
N ASN A 31 -26.65 11.26 -5.96
CA ASN A 31 -25.24 11.58 -5.76
C ASN A 31 -24.89 11.72 -4.25
N LYS A 32 -25.76 12.36 -3.46
CA LYS A 32 -25.62 12.45 -2.01
C LYS A 32 -25.64 11.06 -1.34
N ASN A 33 -26.59 10.20 -1.73
CA ASN A 33 -26.69 8.86 -1.16
C ASN A 33 -25.48 7.98 -1.52
N LEU A 34 -25.02 8.02 -2.77
CA LEU A 34 -23.82 7.30 -3.20
C LEU A 34 -22.57 7.76 -2.44
N LYS A 35 -22.41 9.05 -2.25
CA LYS A 35 -21.32 9.60 -1.42
C LYS A 35 -21.36 9.09 0.02
N VAL A 36 -22.55 8.99 0.63
CA VAL A 36 -22.73 8.44 1.97
C VAL A 36 -22.36 6.95 2.01
N ILE A 37 -22.80 6.16 1.02
CA ILE A 37 -22.47 4.74 0.93
C ILE A 37 -20.95 4.56 0.78
N GLY A 38 -20.29 5.28 -0.14
CA GLY A 38 -18.84 5.23 -0.34
C GLY A 38 -18.04 5.57 0.92
N GLN A 39 -18.44 6.62 1.63
CA GLN A 39 -17.81 6.98 2.90
C GLN A 39 -17.94 5.89 3.97
N ASN A 40 -19.10 5.24 4.07
CA ASN A 40 -19.30 4.16 5.05
C ASN A 40 -18.56 2.89 4.65
N THR A 41 -18.51 2.55 3.37
CA THR A 41 -17.74 1.40 2.87
C THR A 41 -16.25 1.58 3.14
N LYS A 42 -15.69 2.76 2.83
CA LYS A 42 -14.30 3.10 3.15
C LYS A 42 -14.02 3.00 4.64
N ARG A 43 -14.95 3.52 5.47
CA ARG A 43 -14.84 3.41 6.92
C ARG A 43 -14.84 1.95 7.41
N LEU A 44 -15.65 1.08 6.83
CA LEU A 44 -15.67 -0.36 7.15
C LEU A 44 -14.36 -1.04 6.75
N LEU A 45 -13.80 -0.72 5.59
CA LEU A 45 -12.49 -1.20 5.15
C LEU A 45 -11.39 -0.81 6.14
N ASP A 46 -11.34 0.46 6.54
CA ASP A 46 -10.35 0.97 7.49
C ASP A 46 -10.48 0.29 8.86
N LEU A 47 -11.70 0.11 9.35
CA LEU A 47 -11.96 -0.57 10.64
C LEU A 47 -11.57 -2.05 10.60
N THR A 48 -11.89 -2.74 9.51
CA THR A 48 -11.50 -4.14 9.33
C THR A 48 -9.99 -4.29 9.28
N GLY A 49 -9.30 -3.38 8.57
CA GLY A 49 -7.84 -3.33 8.53
C GLY A 49 -7.22 -3.14 9.92
N GLN A 50 -7.72 -2.17 10.69
CA GLN A 50 -7.24 -1.92 12.06
C GLN A 50 -7.46 -3.11 12.99
N LEU A 51 -8.60 -3.79 12.91
CA LEU A 51 -8.91 -4.98 13.71
C LEU A 51 -7.95 -6.13 13.39
N LEU A 52 -7.64 -6.33 12.12
CA LEU A 52 -6.72 -7.36 11.66
C LEU A 52 -5.28 -7.09 12.09
N ASP A 53 -4.82 -5.84 11.94
CA ASP A 53 -3.49 -5.44 12.41
C ASP A 53 -3.38 -5.66 13.92
N PHE A 54 -4.44 -5.29 14.68
CA PHE A 54 -4.48 -5.51 16.13
C PHE A 54 -4.44 -7.01 16.50
N GLN A 55 -5.19 -7.86 15.82
CA GLN A 55 -5.17 -9.32 16.05
C GLN A 55 -3.80 -9.94 15.74
N LYS A 56 -3.11 -9.47 14.68
CA LYS A 56 -1.76 -9.95 14.33
C LYS A 56 -0.73 -9.60 15.39
N ILE A 57 -0.81 -8.38 15.93
CA ILE A 57 0.08 -7.95 17.01
C ILE A 57 -0.15 -8.84 18.25
N GLY A 58 -1.41 -9.08 18.63
CA GLY A 58 -1.76 -9.94 19.75
C GLY A 58 -1.32 -11.40 19.59
N ALA A 59 -1.22 -11.88 18.35
CA ALA A 59 -0.73 -13.23 18.03
C ALA A 59 0.79 -13.31 17.81
N SER A 60 1.54 -12.25 18.06
CA SER A 60 3.01 -12.13 17.81
C SER A 60 3.40 -12.42 16.34
N LYS A 61 2.49 -12.18 15.41
CA LYS A 61 2.68 -12.40 13.96
C LYS A 61 2.92 -11.10 13.18
N PHE A 62 3.05 -9.98 13.87
CA PHE A 62 3.31 -8.68 13.24
C PHE A 62 4.81 -8.42 13.23
N GLU A 63 5.41 -8.41 12.06
CA GLU A 63 6.83 -8.09 11.86
C GLU A 63 6.97 -6.67 11.33
N LEU A 64 7.81 -5.86 12.00
CA LEU A 64 8.16 -4.52 11.56
C LEU A 64 9.21 -4.57 10.44
N LYS A 65 9.05 -3.70 9.45
CA LYS A 65 10.03 -3.47 8.38
C LYS A 65 10.80 -2.19 8.69
N PHE A 66 11.94 -2.33 9.34
CA PHE A 66 12.78 -1.19 9.66
C PHE A 66 13.50 -0.67 8.41
N GLU A 67 13.33 0.63 8.15
CA GLU A 67 14.05 1.39 7.13
C GLU A 67 14.50 2.73 7.68
N THR A 68 15.53 3.33 7.07
CA THR A 68 15.99 4.66 7.47
C THR A 68 15.04 5.72 6.91
N VAL A 69 14.31 6.40 7.80
CA VAL A 69 13.25 7.36 7.47
C VAL A 69 13.60 8.73 8.03
N ASP A 70 13.37 9.76 7.25
CA ASP A 70 13.30 11.15 7.72
C ASP A 70 11.96 11.39 8.41
N VAL A 71 11.97 11.39 9.75
CA VAL A 71 10.77 11.56 10.59
C VAL A 71 10.16 12.96 10.39
N THR A 72 11.00 13.99 10.18
CA THR A 72 10.53 15.36 9.92
C THR A 72 9.71 15.42 8.63
N ALA A 73 10.21 14.82 7.56
CA ALA A 73 9.49 14.72 6.28
C ALA A 73 8.22 13.86 6.40
N LEU A 74 8.28 12.72 7.08
CA LEU A 74 7.14 11.82 7.29
C LEU A 74 6.01 12.50 8.06
N LEU A 75 6.33 13.27 9.10
CA LEU A 75 5.35 14.00 9.89
C LEU A 75 4.68 15.09 9.05
N ASN A 76 5.47 15.89 8.32
CA ASN A 76 4.97 16.93 7.42
C ASN A 76 4.06 16.33 6.32
N GLU A 77 4.47 15.24 5.67
CA GLU A 77 3.64 14.52 4.69
C GLU A 77 2.32 14.05 5.29
N THR A 78 2.38 13.52 6.52
CA THR A 78 1.18 13.07 7.22
C THR A 78 0.25 14.25 7.54
N ILE A 79 0.77 15.36 8.07
CA ILE A 79 -0.01 16.56 8.39
C ILE A 79 -0.68 17.14 7.14
N THR A 80 0.05 17.26 6.04
CA THR A 80 -0.50 17.80 4.77
C THR A 80 -1.72 17.01 4.28
N ARG A 81 -1.76 15.70 4.49
CA ARG A 81 -2.94 14.88 4.18
C ARG A 81 -4.17 15.25 5.02
N PHE A 82 -3.98 15.78 6.22
CA PHE A 82 -5.06 16.17 7.13
C PHE A 82 -5.47 17.62 7.00
N GLU A 83 -4.65 18.51 6.44
CA GLU A 83 -4.94 19.94 6.29
C GLU A 83 -6.31 20.25 5.67
N PRO A 84 -6.76 19.62 4.57
CA PRO A 84 -8.08 19.89 4.00
C PRO A 84 -9.21 19.60 4.99
N THR A 85 -9.06 18.56 5.82
CA THR A 85 -10.06 18.18 6.83
C THR A 85 -10.03 19.14 8.03
N ILE A 86 -8.84 19.60 8.42
CA ILE A 86 -8.66 20.58 9.50
C ILE A 86 -9.34 21.89 9.11
N LEU A 87 -9.11 22.39 7.90
CA LEU A 87 -9.73 23.59 7.34
C LEU A 87 -11.25 23.43 7.22
N GLN A 88 -11.73 22.30 6.71
CA GLN A 88 -13.17 22.03 6.59
C GLN A 88 -13.87 22.05 7.95
N LYS A 89 -13.21 21.59 9.01
CA LYS A 89 -13.72 21.60 10.38
C LYS A 89 -13.46 22.91 11.13
N GLN A 90 -12.92 23.92 10.45
CA GLN A 90 -12.60 25.24 11.01
C GLN A 90 -11.75 25.15 12.27
N LYS A 91 -10.73 24.28 12.27
CA LYS A 91 -9.79 24.13 13.37
C LYS A 91 -8.47 24.81 13.03
N GLU A 92 -7.83 25.35 14.06
CA GLU A 92 -6.49 25.93 13.97
C GLU A 92 -5.45 24.83 14.20
N LEU A 93 -4.41 24.83 13.34
CA LEU A 93 -3.28 23.92 13.45
C LEU A 93 -2.01 24.68 13.76
N LEU A 94 -1.42 24.43 14.92
CA LEU A 94 -0.11 24.94 15.32
C LEU A 94 0.94 23.85 15.19
N GLN A 95 2.09 24.20 14.60
CA GLN A 95 3.15 23.23 14.33
C GLN A 95 4.49 23.78 14.85
N HIS A 96 5.17 22.96 15.67
CA HIS A 96 6.54 23.21 16.10
C HIS A 96 7.41 22.02 15.64
N ILE A 97 7.81 22.06 14.37
CA ILE A 97 8.58 21.02 13.71
C ILE A 97 9.95 21.61 13.35
N PRO A 98 11.07 20.98 13.77
CA PRO A 98 12.39 21.48 13.46
C PRO A 98 12.65 21.43 11.95
N GLN A 99 13.45 22.37 11.43
CA GLN A 99 13.92 22.35 10.03
C GLN A 99 14.98 21.26 9.80
N GLU A 100 15.65 20.83 10.86
CA GLU A 100 16.62 19.75 10.80
C GLU A 100 15.96 18.40 10.60
N ARG A 101 16.61 17.56 9.80
CA ARG A 101 16.13 16.21 9.55
C ARG A 101 16.42 15.30 10.75
N ILE A 102 15.40 14.63 11.23
CA ILE A 102 15.52 13.61 12.27
C ILE A 102 15.46 12.24 11.58
N MET A 103 16.64 11.59 11.46
CA MET A 103 16.72 10.27 10.83
C MET A 103 16.55 9.17 11.87
N ALA A 104 15.66 8.21 11.61
CA ALA A 104 15.43 7.07 12.49
C ALA A 104 15.24 5.77 11.67
N ALA A 105 15.69 4.64 12.24
CA ALA A 105 15.36 3.34 11.70
C ALA A 105 13.99 2.90 12.25
N ILE A 106 12.96 3.00 11.45
CA ILE A 106 11.56 2.73 11.81
C ILE A 106 10.81 2.06 10.67
N ASP A 107 9.69 1.44 10.97
CA ASP A 107 8.71 1.03 9.97
C ASP A 107 7.84 2.25 9.60
N LYS A 108 8.06 2.80 8.40
CA LYS A 108 7.38 4.00 7.90
C LYS A 108 5.85 3.85 7.91
N GLU A 109 5.35 2.68 7.49
CA GLU A 109 3.90 2.43 7.43
C GLU A 109 3.28 2.36 8.83
N ALA A 110 3.94 1.67 9.76
CA ALA A 110 3.49 1.53 11.13
C ALA A 110 3.47 2.89 11.85
N ILE A 111 4.52 3.70 11.72
CA ILE A 111 4.56 5.04 12.33
C ILE A 111 3.54 5.98 11.67
N THR A 112 3.34 5.91 10.35
CA THR A 112 2.27 6.66 9.67
C THR A 112 0.88 6.32 10.23
N LYS A 113 0.63 5.03 10.55
CA LYS A 113 -0.63 4.60 11.22
C LYS A 113 -0.76 5.18 12.62
N VAL A 114 0.33 5.21 13.41
CA VAL A 114 0.33 5.83 14.75
C VAL A 114 -0.02 7.30 14.64
N LEU A 115 0.69 8.06 13.82
CA LEU A 115 0.47 9.49 13.62
C LEU A 115 -0.96 9.79 13.13
N SER A 116 -1.44 9.02 12.16
CA SER A 116 -2.80 9.17 11.63
C SER A 116 -3.87 8.90 12.68
N ASN A 117 -3.68 7.94 13.59
CA ASN A 117 -4.59 7.68 14.69
C ASN A 117 -4.62 8.84 15.70
N LEU A 118 -3.46 9.42 16.03
CA LEU A 118 -3.37 10.57 16.92
C LEU A 118 -4.02 11.82 16.31
N LEU A 119 -3.76 12.11 15.03
CA LEU A 119 -4.35 13.24 14.32
C LEU A 119 -5.86 13.09 14.15
N ASN A 120 -6.34 11.90 13.82
CA ASN A 120 -7.79 11.62 13.76
C ASN A 120 -8.46 11.83 15.12
N ASN A 121 -7.81 11.42 16.21
CA ASN A 121 -8.31 11.69 17.55
C ASN A 121 -8.35 13.19 17.85
N ALA A 122 -7.28 13.92 17.58
CA ALA A 122 -7.24 15.37 17.77
C ALA A 122 -8.35 16.06 16.96
N LEU A 123 -8.49 15.73 15.66
CA LEU A 123 -9.56 16.27 14.79
C LEU A 123 -10.97 15.97 15.28
N LYS A 124 -11.15 14.84 15.93
CA LYS A 124 -12.46 14.41 16.44
C LYS A 124 -12.85 15.09 17.74
N TYR A 125 -11.88 15.34 18.61
CA TYR A 125 -12.15 15.77 19.98
C TYR A 125 -11.72 17.21 20.29
N ALA A 126 -10.81 17.83 19.54
CA ALA A 126 -10.46 19.23 19.69
C ALA A 126 -11.69 20.12 19.54
N ARG A 127 -11.75 21.21 20.28
CA ARG A 127 -12.77 22.26 20.12
C ARG A 127 -12.36 23.22 19.00
N HIS A 128 -11.16 23.78 19.09
CA HIS A 128 -10.67 24.80 18.16
C HIS A 128 -9.25 24.53 17.69
N THR A 129 -8.33 24.13 18.60
CA THR A 129 -6.91 24.13 18.35
C THR A 129 -6.32 22.73 18.45
N ILE A 130 -5.47 22.40 17.47
CA ILE A 130 -4.61 21.21 17.47
C ILE A 130 -3.17 21.70 17.38
N MET A 131 -2.28 21.23 18.27
CA MET A 131 -0.86 21.56 18.22
C MET A 131 -0.05 20.28 18.05
N ILE A 132 0.99 20.34 17.23
CA ILE A 132 1.88 19.21 16.92
C ILE A 132 3.30 19.67 17.12
N ASP A 133 4.02 19.01 18.01
CA ASP A 133 5.44 19.27 18.26
C ASP A 133 6.25 18.03 17.85
N LEU A 134 7.40 18.23 17.22
CA LEU A 134 8.41 17.21 16.98
C LEU A 134 9.75 17.71 17.53
N PHE A 135 10.42 16.89 18.33
CA PHE A 135 11.77 17.17 18.80
C PHE A 135 12.55 15.88 19.03
N GLN A 136 13.86 16.00 19.00
CA GLN A 136 14.77 14.92 19.35
C GLN A 136 15.26 15.13 20.78
N ASP A 137 15.18 14.08 21.60
CA ASP A 137 15.73 14.07 22.96
C ASP A 137 16.69 12.88 23.09
N GLY A 138 17.99 13.18 23.07
CA GLY A 138 19.04 12.17 23.18
C GLY A 138 19.02 11.12 22.07
N ALA A 139 18.64 9.89 22.41
CA ALA A 139 18.57 8.76 21.49
C ALA A 139 17.17 8.52 20.90
N ASP A 140 16.19 9.33 21.29
CA ASP A 140 14.80 9.19 20.90
C ASP A 140 14.32 10.41 20.10
N PHE A 141 13.27 10.22 19.29
CA PHE A 141 12.44 11.34 18.84
C PHE A 141 11.09 11.29 19.54
N THR A 142 10.53 12.46 19.77
CA THR A 142 9.23 12.60 20.42
C THR A 142 8.28 13.45 19.57
N VAL A 143 7.08 12.91 19.36
CA VAL A 143 5.95 13.64 18.75
C VAL A 143 4.92 13.87 19.83
N ARG A 144 4.52 15.14 20.03
CA ARG A 144 3.38 15.51 20.87
C ARG A 144 2.22 15.98 20.00
N VAL A 145 1.04 15.45 20.28
CA VAL A 145 -0.20 15.89 19.66
C VAL A 145 -1.13 16.40 20.77
N VAL A 146 -1.37 17.69 20.76
CA VAL A 146 -2.16 18.39 21.78
C VAL A 146 -3.50 18.80 21.19
N SER A 147 -4.56 18.70 21.97
CA SER A 147 -5.90 19.13 21.57
C SER A 147 -6.67 19.76 22.73
N ASP A 148 -7.33 20.88 22.45
CA ASP A 148 -8.11 21.69 23.38
C ASP A 148 -9.52 21.16 23.70
N GLY A 149 -9.71 19.84 23.46
CA GLY A 149 -10.98 19.15 23.74
C GLY A 149 -11.30 19.00 25.23
N GLU A 150 -12.43 18.36 25.50
CA GLU A 150 -12.78 17.97 26.87
C GLU A 150 -11.68 17.10 27.48
N LYS A 151 -11.19 17.47 28.66
CA LYS A 151 -10.10 16.78 29.33
C LYS A 151 -10.48 15.33 29.61
N ILE A 152 -9.59 14.42 29.26
CA ILE A 152 -9.73 13.00 29.56
C ILE A 152 -9.50 12.82 31.07
N PRO A 153 -10.45 12.20 31.81
CA PRO A 153 -10.26 11.97 33.25
C PRO A 153 -9.02 11.11 33.51
N GLU A 154 -8.28 11.42 34.58
CA GLU A 154 -7.09 10.67 34.98
C GLU A 154 -7.37 9.18 35.15
N ALA A 155 -8.51 8.80 35.72
CA ALA A 155 -8.96 7.42 35.85
C ALA A 155 -9.07 6.67 34.52
N SER A 156 -9.31 7.40 33.42
CA SER A 156 -9.41 6.84 32.06
C SER A 156 -8.10 6.87 31.27
N SER A 157 -7.03 7.49 31.80
CA SER A 157 -5.77 7.73 31.08
C SER A 157 -5.09 6.45 30.55
N GLN A 158 -5.25 5.34 31.26
CA GLN A 158 -4.77 4.02 30.81
C GLN A 158 -5.83 3.26 30.01
N GLN A 159 -7.09 3.38 30.39
CA GLN A 159 -8.18 2.64 29.76
C GLN A 159 -8.46 3.07 28.33
N ILE A 160 -8.14 4.31 27.93
CA ILE A 160 -8.28 4.77 26.53
C ILE A 160 -7.39 4.00 25.55
N PHE A 161 -6.39 3.27 26.03
CA PHE A 161 -5.53 2.38 25.25
C PHE A 161 -6.01 0.91 25.30
N GLU A 162 -7.11 0.59 25.98
CA GLU A 162 -7.74 -0.72 25.95
C GLU A 162 -8.67 -0.84 24.73
N PRO A 163 -8.70 -2.01 24.06
CA PRO A 163 -9.58 -2.24 22.92
C PRO A 163 -11.05 -2.01 23.28
N PHE A 164 -11.75 -1.33 22.37
CA PHE A 164 -13.18 -1.02 22.47
C PHE A 164 -13.59 -0.06 23.61
N TYR A 165 -12.63 0.40 24.40
CA TYR A 165 -12.92 1.38 25.45
C TYR A 165 -13.21 2.77 24.86
N GLN A 166 -14.20 3.44 25.42
CA GLN A 166 -14.57 4.82 25.10
C GLN A 166 -14.96 5.53 26.40
N VAL A 167 -14.45 6.74 26.58
CA VAL A 167 -14.86 7.58 27.73
C VAL A 167 -16.35 7.87 27.64
N GLU A 168 -17.11 7.55 28.68
CA GLU A 168 -18.54 7.81 28.74
C GLU A 168 -18.81 9.33 28.68
N LYS A 169 -19.52 9.77 27.65
CA LYS A 169 -20.03 11.13 27.55
C LYS A 169 -21.44 11.20 28.09
N LYS A 170 -21.75 12.27 28.84
CA LYS A 170 -23.10 12.62 29.23
C LYS A 170 -24.01 12.70 28.00
N LYS A 171 -25.17 12.03 28.08
CA LYS A 171 -26.25 11.84 27.09
C LYS A 171 -26.27 12.87 25.94
N ASP A 172 -26.38 12.33 24.70
CA ASP A 172 -26.71 12.98 23.41
C ASP A 172 -25.63 13.18 22.36
N THR A 173 -24.43 12.61 22.48
CA THR A 173 -23.50 12.59 21.34
C THR A 173 -23.34 11.20 20.76
N VAL A 174 -23.60 11.06 19.46
CA VAL A 174 -23.41 9.81 18.69
C VAL A 174 -22.00 9.27 18.94
N ARG A 175 -21.92 8.01 19.42
CA ARG A 175 -20.64 7.30 19.62
C ARG A 175 -19.88 7.24 18.30
N MET A 176 -18.79 7.98 18.19
CA MET A 176 -18.02 8.10 16.95
C MET A 176 -16.70 7.33 17.09
N GLY A 177 -16.64 6.08 16.59
CA GLY A 177 -15.42 5.25 16.55
C GLY A 177 -15.64 3.89 17.22
N VAL A 178 -14.72 2.95 17.00
CA VAL A 178 -14.80 1.57 17.53
C VAL A 178 -13.91 1.39 18.76
N GLY A 179 -13.02 2.35 19.07
CA GLY A 179 -12.08 2.24 20.20
C GLY A 179 -10.89 1.31 19.93
N ILE A 180 -10.45 1.18 18.66
CA ILE A 180 -9.30 0.35 18.28
C ILE A 180 -8.06 1.19 17.95
N GLY A 181 -8.23 2.45 17.55
CA GLY A 181 -7.13 3.28 17.02
C GLY A 181 -5.99 3.53 18.01
N LEU A 182 -6.29 3.96 19.26
CA LEU A 182 -5.28 4.18 20.31
C LEU A 182 -4.61 2.89 20.79
N PRO A 183 -5.35 1.78 21.06
CA PRO A 183 -4.74 0.48 21.33
C PRO A 183 -3.75 0.02 20.26
N LEU A 184 -4.13 0.13 18.98
CA LEU A 184 -3.27 -0.20 17.85
C LEU A 184 -2.02 0.70 17.82
N ALA A 185 -2.21 2.02 17.95
CA ALA A 185 -1.10 2.97 17.95
C ALA A 185 -0.10 2.69 19.09
N ARG A 186 -0.59 2.38 20.30
CA ARG A 186 0.26 2.01 21.44
C ARG A 186 1.02 0.71 21.20
N SER A 187 0.37 -0.29 20.64
CA SER A 187 0.98 -1.57 20.30
C SER A 187 2.09 -1.41 19.26
N LEU A 188 1.86 -0.61 18.20
CA LEU A 188 2.87 -0.31 17.18
C LEU A 188 4.05 0.48 17.76
N ALA A 189 3.81 1.45 18.65
CA ALA A 189 4.88 2.16 19.36
C ALA A 189 5.70 1.21 20.22
N THR A 190 5.07 0.27 20.94
CA THR A 190 5.73 -0.74 21.77
C THR A 190 6.60 -1.69 20.95
N LEU A 191 6.12 -2.12 19.76
CA LEU A 191 6.92 -2.94 18.84
C LEU A 191 8.19 -2.22 18.37
N HIS A 192 8.16 -0.87 18.23
CA HIS A 192 9.35 -0.04 17.98
C HIS A 192 10.22 0.20 19.22
N LYS A 193 9.97 -0.49 20.34
CA LYS A 193 10.61 -0.27 21.64
C LYS A 193 10.38 1.16 22.18
N GLY A 194 9.36 1.83 21.67
CA GLY A 194 8.92 3.17 22.06
C GLY A 194 7.76 3.14 23.05
N ARG A 195 7.17 4.32 23.28
CA ARG A 195 6.05 4.52 24.20
C ARG A 195 5.03 5.49 23.61
N LEU A 196 3.76 5.21 23.86
CA LEU A 196 2.65 6.13 23.60
C LEU A 196 1.79 6.23 24.86
N TYR A 197 1.61 7.45 25.36
CA TYR A 197 0.85 7.72 26.58
C TYR A 197 0.13 9.07 26.51
N LEU A 198 -0.82 9.27 27.41
CA LEU A 198 -1.48 10.55 27.66
C LEU A 198 -0.74 11.24 28.82
N ASP A 199 -0.20 12.43 28.56
CA ASP A 199 0.40 13.26 29.60
C ASP A 199 -0.70 13.96 30.40
N ILE A 200 -0.97 13.47 31.62
CA ILE A 200 -2.02 13.97 32.51
C ILE A 200 -1.67 15.27 33.21
N GLU A 201 -0.37 15.61 33.28
CA GLU A 201 0.12 16.83 33.95
C GLU A 201 -0.17 18.08 33.11
N GLN A 202 -0.32 17.93 31.79
CA GLN A 202 -0.65 19.05 30.91
C GLN A 202 -2.10 19.50 31.07
N PRO A 203 -2.42 20.79 30.90
CA PRO A 203 -3.77 21.31 31.01
C PRO A 203 -4.69 20.78 29.90
N GLU A 204 -4.16 20.49 28.74
CA GLU A 204 -4.86 19.98 27.56
C GLU A 204 -4.60 18.49 27.34
N ASN A 205 -5.41 17.84 26.47
CA ASN A 205 -5.16 16.44 26.13
C ASN A 205 -3.91 16.32 25.27
N THR A 206 -2.82 15.88 25.87
CA THR A 206 -1.50 15.77 25.25
C THR A 206 -1.11 14.30 25.10
N PHE A 207 -1.16 13.80 23.86
CA PHE A 207 -0.63 12.47 23.54
C PHE A 207 0.84 12.57 23.20
N VAL A 208 1.68 11.75 23.83
CA VAL A 208 3.12 11.74 23.66
C VAL A 208 3.56 10.40 23.08
N LEU A 209 4.16 10.45 21.91
CA LEU A 209 4.79 9.31 21.22
C LEU A 209 6.29 9.49 21.30
N THR A 210 7.01 8.54 21.89
CA THR A 210 8.49 8.52 21.96
C THR A 210 9.00 7.23 21.31
N ILE A 211 9.91 7.35 20.35
CA ILE A 211 10.47 6.22 19.59
C ILE A 211 12.00 6.35 19.52
N PRO A 212 12.77 5.26 19.76
CA PRO A 212 14.21 5.25 19.59
C PRO A 212 14.66 5.51 18.15
N LEU A 213 15.73 6.30 17.99
CA LEU A 213 16.30 6.62 16.67
C LEU A 213 17.01 5.42 16.02
N ASN A 214 17.48 4.44 16.83
CA ASN A 214 18.26 3.27 16.39
C ASN A 214 19.44 3.66 15.48
N LYS A 215 20.28 4.60 15.92
CA LYS A 215 21.37 5.23 15.13
C LYS A 215 22.35 4.23 14.51
N GLU A 216 22.59 3.08 15.14
CA GLU A 216 23.48 2.04 14.62
C GLU A 216 22.88 1.35 13.39
N GLU A 217 21.58 1.08 13.41
CA GLU A 217 20.86 0.51 12.25
C GLU A 217 20.76 1.52 11.10
N VAL A 218 20.58 2.81 11.41
CA VAL A 218 20.62 3.91 10.42
C VAL A 218 21.97 3.95 9.70
N ARG A 219 23.08 3.86 10.44
CA ARG A 219 24.45 3.85 9.86
C ARG A 219 24.65 2.67 8.92
N GLN A 220 24.31 1.47 9.34
CA GLN A 220 24.50 0.25 8.55
C GLN A 220 23.65 0.26 7.26
N GLN A 221 22.46 0.88 7.29
CA GLN A 221 21.61 1.00 6.09
C GLN A 221 22.15 2.07 5.14
N ILE A 222 22.65 3.20 5.64
CA ILE A 222 23.26 4.25 4.80
C ILE A 222 24.52 3.70 4.11
N GLU A 223 25.38 2.95 4.79
CA GLU A 223 26.56 2.34 4.20
C GLU A 223 26.20 1.35 3.08
N LYS A 224 25.16 0.54 3.26
CA LYS A 224 24.65 -0.38 2.20
C LYS A 224 24.02 0.36 1.00
N VAL A 225 23.36 1.49 1.22
CA VAL A 225 22.71 2.28 0.14
C VAL A 225 23.75 3.06 -0.66
N VAL A 226 24.85 3.50 -0.04
CA VAL A 226 25.97 4.18 -0.74
C VAL A 226 26.71 3.21 -1.67
N GLU A 227 26.79 1.92 -1.32
CA GLU A 227 27.37 0.90 -2.21
C GLU A 227 26.47 0.48 -3.39
N GLN A 228 25.14 0.73 -3.31
CA GLN A 228 24.16 0.32 -4.33
C GLN A 228 23.68 1.44 -5.27
N ASN A 229 23.93 2.72 -4.97
CA ASN A 229 23.43 3.87 -5.75
C ASN A 229 24.47 4.51 -6.67
N ILE A 230 25.14 3.71 -7.51
CA ILE A 230 25.69 4.22 -8.78
C ILE A 230 24.91 3.51 -9.89
N GLU A 231 23.90 4.19 -10.35
CA GLU A 231 23.08 4.01 -11.55
C GLU A 231 21.60 4.09 -11.25
N VAL A 232 21.00 5.19 -11.55
CA VAL A 232 19.90 5.43 -12.48
C VAL A 232 19.30 6.82 -12.21
N LEU A 233 19.56 7.71 -13.14
CA LEU A 233 18.87 9.00 -13.32
C LEU A 233 17.89 8.88 -14.50
N ASP A 234 16.72 9.52 -14.30
CA ASP A 234 15.83 10.14 -15.30
C ASP A 234 15.09 9.22 -16.30
N GLU A 235 13.84 9.43 -16.66
CA GLU A 235 13.09 10.60 -17.11
C GLU A 235 11.60 10.31 -17.42
N GLU A 236 10.79 11.35 -17.23
CA GLU A 236 9.69 11.87 -18.03
C GLU A 236 8.47 11.04 -18.46
N THR A 237 7.37 11.51 -17.92
CA THR A 237 5.98 11.31 -18.35
C THR A 237 5.63 12.16 -19.58
N SER A 238 5.18 11.54 -20.66
CA SER A 238 4.32 12.23 -21.64
C SER A 238 3.45 11.27 -22.47
N THR A 239 2.15 11.53 -22.44
CA THR A 239 1.11 11.32 -23.47
C THR A 239 1.18 10.05 -24.35
N GLU A 240 0.42 8.99 -23.98
CA GLU A 240 0.16 7.86 -24.89
C GLU A 240 -1.20 7.19 -24.64
N THR A 241 -2.30 7.89 -24.88
CA THR A 241 -3.65 7.29 -24.76
C THR A 241 -4.07 6.47 -25.98
N ASP A 242 -3.49 6.72 -27.15
CA ASP A 242 -3.89 6.07 -28.42
C ASP A 242 -3.11 4.78 -28.76
N GLN A 243 -2.04 4.44 -28.04
CA GLN A 243 -1.25 3.24 -28.34
C GLN A 243 -1.59 2.00 -27.49
N MET A 244 -2.56 2.11 -26.56
CA MET A 244 -2.81 1.06 -25.57
C MET A 244 -3.63 -0.13 -26.08
N LYS A 245 -4.45 0.06 -27.10
CA LYS A 245 -5.29 -1.03 -27.68
C LYS A 245 -4.52 -2.13 -28.40
N GLY A 246 -3.20 -1.98 -28.54
CA GLY A 246 -2.34 -2.98 -29.16
C GLY A 246 -1.80 -4.06 -28.19
N TYR A 247 -2.06 -3.95 -26.89
CA TYR A 247 -1.60 -4.92 -25.90
C TYR A 247 -2.71 -5.86 -25.46
N THR A 248 -2.39 -7.16 -25.34
CA THR A 248 -3.30 -8.20 -24.86
C THR A 248 -2.93 -8.62 -23.44
N LEU A 249 -3.87 -8.47 -22.51
CA LEU A 249 -3.71 -8.84 -21.09
C LEU A 249 -4.46 -10.14 -20.81
N LEU A 250 -3.92 -10.97 -19.93
CA LEU A 250 -4.62 -12.13 -19.38
C LEU A 250 -4.96 -11.87 -17.91
N LEU A 251 -6.27 -11.86 -17.60
CA LEU A 251 -6.79 -11.71 -16.25
C LEU A 251 -7.20 -13.07 -15.69
N VAL A 252 -6.57 -13.50 -14.60
CA VAL A 252 -6.81 -14.80 -13.96
C VAL A 252 -7.37 -14.55 -12.56
N GLU A 253 -8.65 -14.84 -12.35
CA GLU A 253 -9.38 -14.60 -11.10
C GLU A 253 -10.54 -15.61 -11.02
N ASP A 254 -10.65 -16.37 -9.94
CA ASP A 254 -11.70 -17.38 -9.76
C ASP A 254 -13.05 -16.76 -9.39
N ASN A 255 -13.05 -15.63 -8.69
CA ASN A 255 -14.26 -14.92 -8.32
C ASN A 255 -14.88 -14.20 -9.53
N GLU A 256 -16.03 -14.66 -9.98
CA GLU A 256 -16.73 -14.14 -11.16
C GLU A 256 -17.03 -12.63 -11.07
N SER A 257 -17.48 -12.15 -9.91
CA SER A 257 -17.80 -10.74 -9.71
C SER A 257 -16.55 -9.85 -9.76
N MET A 258 -15.43 -10.32 -9.20
CA MET A 258 -14.15 -9.60 -9.22
C MET A 258 -13.56 -9.61 -10.64
N ARG A 259 -13.59 -10.77 -11.30
CA ARG A 259 -13.14 -10.91 -12.69
C ARG A 259 -13.90 -9.98 -13.64
N SER A 260 -15.24 -9.97 -13.57
CA SER A 260 -16.08 -9.07 -14.36
C SER A 260 -15.80 -7.61 -14.09
N PHE A 261 -15.66 -7.22 -12.82
CA PHE A 261 -15.35 -5.85 -12.40
C PHE A 261 -14.01 -5.33 -12.96
N ILE A 262 -12.96 -6.17 -12.91
CA ILE A 262 -11.64 -5.80 -13.44
C ILE A 262 -11.67 -5.81 -14.97
N PHE A 263 -12.31 -6.81 -15.58
CA PHE A 263 -12.44 -6.98 -17.02
C PHE A 263 -13.08 -5.74 -17.68
N GLU A 264 -14.27 -5.33 -17.23
CA GLU A 264 -15.00 -4.18 -17.80
C GLU A 264 -14.18 -2.89 -17.84
N ARG A 265 -13.28 -2.72 -16.88
CA ARG A 265 -12.43 -1.52 -16.81
C ARG A 265 -11.17 -1.61 -17.64
N LEU A 266 -10.59 -2.81 -17.76
CA LEU A 266 -9.40 -3.04 -18.58
C LEU A 266 -9.76 -3.09 -20.07
N GLU A 267 -10.91 -3.67 -20.44
CA GLU A 267 -11.40 -3.76 -21.82
C GLU A 267 -11.52 -2.39 -22.51
N ALA A 268 -11.83 -1.35 -21.73
CA ALA A 268 -11.85 0.03 -22.24
C ALA A 268 -10.49 0.51 -22.78
N LEU A 269 -9.38 -0.09 -22.34
CA LEU A 269 -8.01 0.34 -22.61
C LEU A 269 -7.16 -0.69 -23.36
N PHE A 270 -7.43 -1.99 -23.16
CA PHE A 270 -6.62 -3.12 -23.62
C PHE A 270 -7.49 -4.20 -24.25
N THR A 271 -6.90 -5.13 -24.99
CA THR A 271 -7.54 -6.42 -25.28
C THR A 271 -7.36 -7.32 -24.06
N VAL A 272 -8.43 -7.93 -23.54
CA VAL A 272 -8.40 -8.72 -22.31
C VAL A 272 -8.95 -10.11 -22.53
N GLU A 273 -8.13 -11.11 -22.24
CA GLU A 273 -8.52 -12.52 -22.10
C GLU A 273 -8.73 -12.83 -20.63
N THR A 274 -9.60 -13.78 -20.31
CA THR A 274 -9.90 -14.15 -18.92
C THR A 274 -9.77 -15.64 -18.69
N ALA A 275 -9.29 -16.02 -17.48
CA ALA A 275 -9.24 -17.39 -17.00
C ALA A 275 -9.75 -17.48 -15.55
N VAL A 276 -10.30 -18.63 -15.16
CA VAL A 276 -10.84 -18.86 -13.81
C VAL A 276 -9.84 -19.55 -12.86
N ASN A 277 -8.72 -20.04 -13.38
CA ASN A 277 -7.65 -20.69 -12.62
C ASN A 277 -6.35 -20.71 -13.44
N GLY A 278 -5.24 -21.10 -12.80
CA GLY A 278 -3.93 -21.12 -13.42
C GLY A 278 -3.79 -22.12 -14.57
N GLN A 279 -4.52 -23.23 -14.54
CA GLN A 279 -4.46 -24.24 -15.62
C GLN A 279 -5.07 -23.69 -16.92
N GLU A 280 -6.25 -23.09 -16.86
CA GLU A 280 -6.89 -22.42 -17.99
C GLU A 280 -6.05 -21.28 -18.53
N ALA A 281 -5.39 -20.52 -17.61
CA ALA A 281 -4.47 -19.46 -17.99
C ALA A 281 -3.27 -19.99 -18.81
N LEU A 282 -2.67 -21.13 -18.44
CA LEU A 282 -1.59 -21.75 -19.22
C LEU A 282 -2.02 -22.18 -20.60
N ASP A 283 -3.23 -22.72 -20.74
CA ASP A 283 -3.77 -23.14 -22.03
C ASP A 283 -3.98 -21.93 -22.97
N ILE A 284 -4.45 -20.80 -22.42
CA ILE A 284 -4.59 -19.53 -23.15
C ILE A 284 -3.20 -18.99 -23.54
N LEU A 285 -2.23 -18.96 -22.63
CA LEU A 285 -0.87 -18.47 -22.87
C LEU A 285 -0.14 -19.24 -23.98
N ARG A 286 -0.41 -20.54 -24.14
CA ARG A 286 0.16 -21.38 -25.19
C ARG A 286 -0.52 -21.17 -26.55
N SER A 287 -1.76 -20.69 -26.55
CA SER A 287 -2.56 -20.55 -27.78
C SER A 287 -2.59 -19.12 -28.30
N ASN A 288 -2.46 -18.12 -27.41
CA ASN A 288 -2.66 -16.69 -27.72
C ASN A 288 -1.40 -15.89 -27.34
N HIS A 289 -1.18 -14.80 -28.07
CA HIS A 289 -0.13 -13.85 -27.69
C HIS A 289 -0.61 -12.96 -26.55
N ILE A 290 0.05 -13.06 -25.39
CA ILE A 290 -0.26 -12.28 -24.19
C ILE A 290 0.95 -11.40 -23.83
N ASP A 291 0.71 -10.14 -23.58
CA ASP A 291 1.74 -9.17 -23.22
C ASP A 291 2.00 -9.05 -21.71
N LEU A 292 0.96 -9.31 -20.88
CA LEU A 292 1.05 -9.25 -19.42
C LEU A 292 -0.04 -10.10 -18.77
N VAL A 293 0.28 -10.76 -17.66
CA VAL A 293 -0.64 -11.56 -16.85
C VAL A 293 -0.96 -10.82 -15.55
N ILE A 294 -2.25 -10.76 -15.20
CA ILE A 294 -2.75 -10.29 -13.91
C ILE A 294 -3.42 -11.49 -13.25
N SER A 295 -2.90 -11.97 -12.13
CA SER A 295 -3.39 -13.19 -11.50
C SER A 295 -3.69 -12.99 -10.02
N ASP A 296 -4.85 -13.49 -9.55
CA ASP A 296 -5.01 -13.75 -8.12
C ASP A 296 -4.03 -14.85 -7.69
N ILE A 297 -3.65 -14.82 -6.43
CA ILE A 297 -2.76 -15.82 -5.83
C ILE A 297 -3.56 -17.07 -5.42
N MET A 298 -4.73 -16.85 -4.80
CA MET A 298 -5.51 -17.92 -4.17
C MET A 298 -6.64 -18.40 -5.08
N MET A 299 -6.34 -19.36 -5.93
CA MET A 299 -7.30 -19.92 -6.88
C MET A 299 -7.33 -21.46 -6.78
N PRO A 300 -8.46 -22.11 -7.10
CA PRO A 300 -8.57 -23.56 -7.17
C PRO A 300 -7.79 -24.14 -8.36
N VAL A 301 -7.53 -25.45 -8.33
CA VAL A 301 -6.86 -26.26 -9.37
C VAL A 301 -5.37 -25.93 -9.47
N MET A 302 -5.00 -24.71 -9.85
CA MET A 302 -3.63 -24.19 -9.92
C MET A 302 -3.65 -22.76 -9.41
N ASN A 303 -2.90 -22.49 -8.34
CA ASN A 303 -2.80 -21.17 -7.74
C ASN A 303 -1.88 -20.23 -8.55
N GLY A 304 -1.91 -18.92 -8.24
CA GLY A 304 -1.14 -17.93 -8.98
C GLY A 304 0.38 -18.13 -8.92
N TYR A 305 0.90 -18.68 -7.81
CA TYR A 305 2.35 -18.97 -7.68
C TYR A 305 2.79 -20.14 -8.56
N GLU A 306 1.98 -21.19 -8.61
CA GLU A 306 2.21 -22.32 -9.50
C GLU A 306 2.18 -21.87 -10.96
N LEU A 307 1.16 -21.08 -11.33
CA LEU A 307 1.08 -20.47 -12.66
C LEU A 307 2.32 -19.65 -13.00
N CYS A 308 2.75 -18.74 -12.13
CA CYS A 308 3.93 -17.92 -12.38
C CYS A 308 5.20 -18.77 -12.54
N LYS A 309 5.38 -19.81 -11.71
CA LYS A 309 6.51 -20.73 -11.82
C LYS A 309 6.53 -21.45 -13.16
N GLU A 310 5.39 -21.91 -13.65
CA GLU A 310 5.28 -22.55 -14.97
C GLU A 310 5.59 -21.54 -16.10
N ILE A 311 5.07 -20.30 -16.02
CA ILE A 311 5.38 -19.23 -16.97
C ILE A 311 6.90 -18.95 -17.00
N LYS A 312 7.54 -18.81 -15.83
CA LYS A 312 8.96 -18.47 -15.75
C LYS A 312 9.90 -19.63 -16.09
N ALA A 313 9.42 -20.86 -16.02
CA ALA A 313 10.16 -22.05 -16.43
C ALA A 313 10.10 -22.32 -17.95
N ASP A 314 9.10 -21.79 -18.64
CA ASP A 314 8.91 -21.97 -20.08
C ASP A 314 9.68 -20.89 -20.86
N ILE A 315 10.55 -21.31 -21.79
CA ILE A 315 11.41 -20.40 -22.57
C ILE A 315 10.57 -19.42 -23.42
N ASP A 316 9.45 -19.86 -23.94
CA ASP A 316 8.59 -19.06 -24.80
C ASP A 316 7.72 -18.09 -24.00
N LEU A 317 7.44 -18.37 -22.72
CA LEU A 317 6.56 -17.60 -21.85
C LEU A 317 7.31 -16.78 -20.78
N CYS A 318 8.55 -17.13 -20.42
CA CYS A 318 9.28 -16.54 -19.29
C CYS A 318 9.43 -15.02 -19.36
N HIS A 319 9.35 -14.46 -20.54
CA HIS A 319 9.44 -13.03 -20.81
C HIS A 319 8.15 -12.26 -20.47
N ILE A 320 7.02 -12.94 -20.22
CA ILE A 320 5.72 -12.30 -19.93
C ILE A 320 5.71 -11.83 -18.47
N PRO A 321 5.50 -10.53 -18.20
CA PRO A 321 5.41 -10.02 -16.84
C PRO A 321 4.13 -10.49 -16.16
N VAL A 322 4.24 -10.76 -14.85
CA VAL A 322 3.14 -11.22 -14.00
C VAL A 322 2.90 -10.22 -12.87
N ILE A 323 1.66 -9.73 -12.75
CA ILE A 323 1.19 -8.93 -11.62
C ILE A 323 0.33 -9.83 -10.74
N PHE A 324 0.65 -9.93 -9.46
CA PHE A 324 -0.21 -10.60 -8.51
C PHE A 324 -1.21 -9.65 -7.86
N LEU A 325 -2.47 -10.07 -7.79
CA LEU A 325 -3.48 -9.48 -6.93
C LEU A 325 -3.47 -10.24 -5.60
N THR A 326 -3.12 -9.58 -4.50
CA THR A 326 -2.87 -10.24 -3.22
C THR A 326 -3.68 -9.62 -2.08
N ALA A 327 -4.07 -10.43 -1.10
CA ALA A 327 -4.58 -9.91 0.15
C ALA A 327 -3.43 -9.25 0.94
N LYS A 328 -3.70 -8.08 1.56
CA LYS A 328 -2.75 -7.37 2.43
C LYS A 328 -2.25 -8.33 3.52
N ASN A 329 -0.92 -8.46 3.67
CA ASN A 329 -0.25 -9.22 4.73
C ASN A 329 0.22 -10.65 4.44
N ASP A 330 0.39 -11.01 3.21
CA ASP A 330 1.09 -12.27 2.90
C ASP A 330 2.57 -11.98 2.55
N LEU A 331 3.38 -11.69 3.58
CA LEU A 331 4.80 -11.35 3.42
C LEU A 331 5.62 -12.54 2.93
N GLU A 332 5.32 -13.74 3.42
CA GLU A 332 5.93 -14.99 2.92
C GLU A 332 5.59 -15.19 1.45
N SER A 333 4.39 -14.85 1.05
CA SER A 333 3.93 -14.87 -0.33
C SER A 333 4.64 -13.83 -1.20
N LYS A 334 4.88 -12.61 -0.72
CA LYS A 334 5.67 -11.60 -1.45
C LYS A 334 7.12 -12.03 -1.65
N ILE A 335 7.78 -12.58 -0.62
CA ILE A 335 9.15 -13.07 -0.70
C ILE A 335 9.24 -14.29 -1.63
N ASN A 336 8.29 -15.20 -1.52
CA ASN A 336 8.23 -16.38 -2.38
C ASN A 336 7.96 -16.01 -3.84
N GLY A 337 7.06 -15.09 -4.09
CA GLY A 337 6.73 -14.66 -5.44
C GLY A 337 7.85 -13.84 -6.10
N LEU A 338 8.60 -12.99 -5.37
CA LEU A 338 9.82 -12.34 -5.90
C LEU A 338 10.90 -13.37 -6.25
N LYS A 339 11.04 -14.44 -5.47
CA LYS A 339 11.94 -15.56 -5.80
C LYS A 339 11.49 -16.36 -7.02
N ILE A 340 10.18 -16.36 -7.31
CA ILE A 340 9.57 -17.06 -8.45
C ILE A 340 9.62 -16.19 -9.72
N GLY A 341 9.85 -14.87 -9.61
CA GLY A 341 10.05 -13.97 -10.74
C GLY A 341 8.83 -13.13 -11.13
N ALA A 342 7.87 -12.89 -10.24
CA ALA A 342 6.80 -11.92 -10.50
C ALA A 342 7.33 -10.48 -10.44
N GLU A 343 6.87 -9.62 -11.35
CA GLU A 343 7.35 -8.25 -11.50
C GLU A 343 6.63 -7.25 -10.62
N ALA A 344 5.37 -7.49 -10.25
CA ALA A 344 4.61 -6.57 -9.40
C ALA A 344 3.56 -7.26 -8.53
N TYR A 345 3.18 -6.55 -7.44
CA TYR A 345 2.14 -6.95 -6.49
C TYR A 345 1.17 -5.81 -6.28
N VAL A 346 -0.11 -6.09 -6.38
CA VAL A 346 -1.20 -5.15 -6.12
C VAL A 346 -2.05 -5.69 -4.98
N GLU A 347 -2.06 -4.99 -3.85
CA GLU A 347 -2.80 -5.42 -2.65
C GLU A 347 -4.30 -5.12 -2.79
N LYS A 348 -5.13 -6.13 -2.57
CA LYS A 348 -6.59 -5.98 -2.41
C LYS A 348 -6.91 -5.42 -1.00
N PRO A 349 -7.76 -4.36 -0.87
CA PRO A 349 -8.45 -3.63 -1.91
C PRO A 349 -7.53 -2.60 -2.61
N PHE A 350 -7.61 -2.49 -3.93
CA PHE A 350 -6.85 -1.54 -4.72
C PHE A 350 -7.76 -0.57 -5.47
N SER A 351 -7.22 0.62 -5.81
CA SER A 351 -7.87 1.49 -6.78
C SER A 351 -7.51 1.03 -8.20
N PHE A 352 -8.46 1.13 -9.12
CA PHE A 352 -8.21 0.77 -10.51
C PHE A 352 -7.07 1.60 -11.14
N ASN A 353 -6.98 2.88 -10.77
CA ASN A 353 -5.89 3.76 -11.24
C ASN A 353 -4.50 3.25 -10.81
N TYR A 354 -4.37 2.68 -9.62
CA TYR A 354 -3.11 2.07 -9.17
C TYR A 354 -2.76 0.84 -10.01
N LEU A 355 -3.72 -0.08 -10.23
CA LEU A 355 -3.52 -1.24 -11.10
C LEU A 355 -3.14 -0.83 -12.52
N LYS A 356 -3.86 0.15 -13.11
CA LYS A 356 -3.56 0.72 -14.44
C LYS A 356 -2.13 1.25 -14.52
N THR A 357 -1.68 2.00 -13.51
CA THR A 357 -0.32 2.56 -13.47
C THR A 357 0.74 1.45 -13.45
N GLN A 358 0.54 0.39 -12.68
CA GLN A 358 1.45 -0.77 -12.65
C GLN A 358 1.53 -1.49 -14.00
N ILE A 359 0.37 -1.72 -14.65
CA ILE A 359 0.32 -2.32 -15.99
C ILE A 359 1.13 -1.48 -16.99
N LEU A 360 0.88 -0.17 -17.05
CA LEU A 360 1.54 0.74 -17.99
C LEU A 360 3.05 0.81 -17.75
N SER A 361 3.49 0.86 -16.50
CA SER A 361 4.91 0.85 -16.14
C SER A 361 5.62 -0.39 -16.67
N LEU A 362 5.05 -1.58 -16.47
CA LEU A 362 5.65 -2.84 -16.92
C LEU A 362 5.68 -2.95 -18.45
N LEU A 363 4.60 -2.56 -19.13
CA LEU A 363 4.54 -2.58 -20.60
C LEU A 363 5.53 -1.60 -21.23
N SER A 364 5.68 -0.38 -20.65
CA SER A 364 6.62 0.62 -21.14
C SER A 364 8.08 0.19 -20.96
N ASN A 365 8.44 -0.39 -19.81
CA ASN A 365 9.80 -0.91 -19.56
C ASN A 365 10.16 -2.00 -20.55
N ARG A 366 9.24 -2.92 -20.82
CA ARG A 366 9.44 -3.99 -21.78
C ARG A 366 9.63 -3.48 -23.22
N ARG A 367 8.89 -2.43 -23.59
CA ARG A 367 9.07 -1.79 -24.90
C ARG A 367 10.47 -1.18 -25.03
N LYS A 368 10.95 -0.47 -24.00
CA LYS A 368 12.30 0.12 -23.95
C LYS A 368 13.38 -0.99 -24.07
N GLU A 369 13.20 -2.10 -23.38
CA GLU A 369 14.13 -3.24 -23.47
C GLU A 369 14.17 -3.83 -24.90
N ARG A 370 13.03 -4.11 -25.52
CA ARG A 370 12.95 -4.58 -26.91
C ARG A 370 13.62 -3.60 -27.89
N GLU A 371 13.39 -2.30 -27.74
CA GLU A 371 14.01 -1.26 -28.58
C GLU A 371 15.52 -1.18 -28.34
N ALA A 372 15.99 -1.35 -27.12
CA ALA A 372 17.41 -1.36 -26.78
C ALA A 372 18.12 -2.60 -27.39
N PHE A 373 17.47 -3.76 -27.37
CA PHE A 373 18.00 -4.97 -28.00
C PHE A 373 18.00 -4.89 -29.53
N SER A 374 16.97 -4.30 -30.14
CA SER A 374 16.89 -4.14 -31.60
C SER A 374 17.90 -3.13 -32.15
N LYS A 375 18.36 -2.18 -31.34
CA LYS A 375 19.34 -1.13 -31.70
C LYS A 375 20.80 -1.57 -31.45
N ARG A 376 21.06 -2.71 -30.80
CA ARG A 376 22.43 -3.23 -30.65
C ARG A 376 22.85 -3.83 -31.99
N PRO A 377 23.88 -3.30 -32.65
CA PRO A 377 24.42 -3.96 -33.85
C PRO A 377 24.88 -5.36 -33.49
N PHE A 378 24.44 -6.33 -34.26
CA PHE A 378 25.02 -7.68 -34.24
C PHE A 378 26.53 -7.50 -34.22
N PHE A 379 27.23 -7.84 -33.16
CA PHE A 379 28.67 -7.99 -33.19
C PHE A 379 28.95 -9.18 -34.15
N PRO A 380 29.66 -8.94 -35.27
CA PRO A 380 30.07 -10.05 -36.10
C PRO A 380 30.96 -10.94 -35.21
N VAL A 381 30.58 -12.20 -35.11
CA VAL A 381 31.34 -13.25 -34.41
C VAL A 381 32.64 -13.52 -35.23
N HIS A 382 33.55 -12.58 -35.27
CA HIS A 382 34.75 -12.67 -36.11
C HIS A 382 36.05 -12.89 -35.32
N ASN A 383 35.96 -13.15 -34.00
CA ASN A 383 37.15 -13.44 -33.18
C ASN A 383 36.95 -14.49 -32.09
N MET A 384 35.96 -15.37 -32.18
CA MET A 384 36.01 -16.63 -31.43
C MET A 384 36.59 -17.71 -32.34
N GLN A 385 37.70 -18.33 -31.94
CA GLN A 385 38.16 -19.57 -32.53
C GLN A 385 37.08 -20.64 -32.25
N MET A 386 36.14 -20.76 -33.17
CA MET A 386 35.12 -21.82 -33.12
C MET A 386 35.75 -23.14 -33.40
N ASN A 387 35.45 -24.11 -32.59
CA ASN A 387 35.81 -25.50 -32.76
C ASN A 387 35.02 -26.10 -33.95
N LYS A 388 35.56 -27.02 -34.72
CA LYS A 388 34.85 -27.64 -35.86
C LYS A 388 33.46 -28.22 -35.53
N ALA A 389 33.22 -28.57 -34.25
CA ALA A 389 31.96 -29.07 -33.78
C ALA A 389 30.88 -27.96 -33.69
N ASP A 390 31.29 -26.71 -33.42
CA ASP A 390 30.40 -25.55 -33.32
C ASP A 390 29.97 -25.03 -34.71
N GLU A 391 30.82 -25.18 -35.72
CA GLU A 391 30.51 -24.88 -37.13
C GLU A 391 29.45 -25.83 -37.73
N GLU A 392 29.49 -27.12 -37.36
CA GLU A 392 28.50 -28.11 -37.81
C GLU A 392 27.12 -27.93 -37.16
N PHE A 393 27.07 -27.35 -35.95
CA PHE A 393 25.81 -27.08 -35.25
C PHE A 393 25.08 -25.83 -35.81
N MET A 394 25.84 -24.82 -36.27
CA MET A 394 25.23 -23.59 -36.83
C MET A 394 24.80 -23.73 -38.31
N ASN A 395 25.21 -24.81 -39.00
CA ASN A 395 24.83 -25.06 -40.38
C ASN A 395 23.72 -26.12 -40.55
N LYS A 396 23.08 -26.51 -39.47
CA LYS A 396 21.83 -27.30 -39.43
C LYS A 396 20.64 -26.44 -39.01
#